data_192b11bf9db5673e3b7323a4d22d136d
#
_entry.id   192b11bf9db5673e3b7323a4d22d136d
#
_cell.length_a   1.000
_cell.length_b   1.000
_cell.length_c   1.000
_cell.angle_alpha   90.00
_cell.angle_beta   90.00
_cell.angle_gamma   90.00
#
_symmetry.space_group_name_H-M   'P 1'
#
loop_
_entity.id
_entity.type
_entity.pdbx_description
1 polymer ?
#
loop_
_entity_poly.entity_id
_entity_poly.type
_entity_poly.pdbx_seq_one_letter_code
_entity_poly.pdbx_strand_id
1 'polypeptide(L)'
;VVKGGRRFSFTAVVVLGDQRGVVGVGQGKSREVPGSIEKAVRDARKNLERFPLRGDTIPHAVWGRFGASRVYLRPAAPGTGLKAGATVRSVAEAVGIRNLLSKAYGSRNPMNLVKAVFDGLNNLRSKQQIFELRGLPVLADRDRPKLDPIVEVRREKRGPDKRDGRGGGGQRGGGGQRGGGRGKKAEGKEAAAPETEAPKAEGESKPESDAK
;
A
#
# COMPACT_ATOMS: atom_id res chain seq x y z
N VAL A 1 -11.30 -10.31 -33.22
CA VAL A 1 -12.33 -10.04 -34.20
C VAL A 1 -12.35 -11.20 -35.21
N VAL A 2 -13.50 -11.72 -35.50
CA VAL A 2 -13.72 -12.76 -36.53
C VAL A 2 -14.59 -12.18 -37.61
N LYS A 3 -14.65 -12.83 -38.83
CA LYS A 3 -15.45 -12.32 -39.94
C LYS A 3 -16.94 -12.10 -39.61
N GLY A 4 -17.53 -12.90 -38.69
CA GLY A 4 -18.93 -12.79 -38.25
C GLY A 4 -19.16 -11.98 -36.97
N GLY A 5 -18.18 -11.25 -36.44
CA GLY A 5 -18.32 -10.45 -35.22
C GLY A 5 -17.15 -10.57 -34.25
N ARG A 6 -17.45 -10.43 -32.95
CA ARG A 6 -16.45 -10.48 -31.87
C ARG A 6 -16.68 -11.69 -30.97
N ARG A 7 -15.61 -12.41 -30.65
CA ARG A 7 -15.65 -13.45 -29.60
C ARG A 7 -15.19 -12.85 -28.29
N PHE A 8 -16.09 -12.75 -27.34
CA PHE A 8 -15.77 -12.27 -26.00
C PHE A 8 -15.12 -13.37 -25.18
N SER A 9 -14.15 -13.01 -24.36
CA SER A 9 -13.54 -13.88 -23.37
C SER A 9 -13.14 -13.07 -22.16
N PHE A 10 -13.25 -13.68 -20.99
CA PHE A 10 -12.88 -13.09 -19.70
C PHE A 10 -11.55 -13.68 -19.24
N THR A 11 -10.69 -12.82 -18.72
CA THR A 11 -9.43 -13.23 -18.10
C THR A 11 -9.45 -12.80 -16.65
N ALA A 12 -9.32 -13.76 -15.74
CA ALA A 12 -9.21 -13.54 -14.31
C ALA A 12 -7.76 -13.72 -13.86
N VAL A 13 -7.31 -12.88 -12.95
CA VAL A 13 -6.06 -13.03 -12.20
C VAL A 13 -6.43 -13.18 -10.74
N VAL A 14 -6.03 -14.29 -10.13
CA VAL A 14 -6.37 -14.63 -8.74
C VAL A 14 -5.08 -14.78 -7.96
N VAL A 15 -5.08 -14.22 -6.75
CA VAL A 15 -4.04 -14.41 -5.74
C VAL A 15 -4.63 -15.20 -4.59
N LEU A 16 -3.99 -16.30 -4.23
CA LEU A 16 -4.36 -17.15 -3.09
C LEU A 16 -3.26 -17.10 -2.05
N GLY A 17 -3.61 -17.00 -0.78
CA GLY A 17 -2.63 -17.00 0.30
C GLY A 17 -3.23 -17.44 1.63
N ASP A 18 -2.35 -17.87 2.52
CA ASP A 18 -2.70 -18.34 3.87
C ASP A 18 -2.52 -17.26 4.95
N GLN A 19 -2.11 -16.05 4.55
CA GLN A 19 -1.74 -14.94 5.45
C GLN A 19 -0.60 -15.28 6.42
N ARG A 20 0.18 -16.32 6.14
CA ARG A 20 1.31 -16.80 6.93
C ARG A 20 2.61 -16.91 6.12
N GLY A 21 2.66 -16.19 5.02
CA GLY A 21 3.82 -16.15 4.15
C GLY A 21 3.76 -17.07 2.94
N VAL A 22 2.70 -17.83 2.74
CA VAL A 22 2.50 -18.65 1.54
C VAL A 22 1.50 -17.96 0.63
N VAL A 23 1.87 -17.74 -0.62
CA VAL A 23 1.00 -17.14 -1.60
C VAL A 23 1.24 -17.72 -2.99
N GLY A 24 0.19 -17.82 -3.78
CA GLY A 24 0.24 -18.26 -5.16
C GLY A 24 -0.55 -17.34 -6.06
N VAL A 25 -0.14 -17.25 -7.31
CA VAL A 25 -0.83 -16.50 -8.34
C VAL A 25 -1.22 -17.40 -9.50
N GLY A 26 -2.42 -17.22 -10.01
CA GLY A 26 -2.92 -17.94 -11.15
C GLY A 26 -3.68 -17.06 -12.13
N GLN A 27 -3.68 -17.48 -13.37
CA GLN A 27 -4.41 -16.83 -14.44
C GLN A 27 -5.36 -17.82 -15.12
N GLY A 28 -6.61 -17.41 -15.29
CA GLY A 28 -7.63 -18.18 -15.98
C GLY A 28 -8.26 -17.40 -17.12
N LYS A 29 -8.55 -18.06 -18.22
CA LYS A 29 -9.30 -17.50 -19.35
C LYS A 29 -10.45 -18.41 -19.72
N SER A 30 -11.65 -17.84 -19.86
CA SER A 30 -12.86 -18.56 -20.25
C SER A 30 -13.82 -17.67 -21.04
N ARG A 31 -14.87 -18.26 -21.60
CA ARG A 31 -15.98 -17.50 -22.18
C ARG A 31 -16.92 -16.92 -21.12
N GLU A 32 -16.92 -17.52 -19.92
CA GLU A 32 -17.73 -17.12 -18.78
C GLU A 32 -16.85 -16.66 -17.63
N VAL A 33 -17.37 -15.75 -16.79
CA VAL A 33 -16.64 -15.21 -15.64
C VAL A 33 -16.33 -16.28 -14.61
N PRO A 34 -17.33 -17.08 -14.09
CA PRO A 34 -17.06 -18.10 -13.07
C PRO A 34 -16.03 -19.12 -13.54
N GLY A 35 -16.13 -19.60 -14.78
CA GLY A 35 -15.18 -20.54 -15.34
C GLY A 35 -13.75 -19.96 -15.50
N SER A 36 -13.59 -18.65 -15.67
CA SER A 36 -12.27 -18.01 -15.68
C SER A 36 -11.65 -17.95 -14.28
N ILE A 37 -12.46 -17.68 -13.25
CA ILE A 37 -12.03 -17.65 -11.85
C ILE A 37 -11.61 -19.05 -11.38
N GLU A 38 -12.41 -20.08 -11.63
CA GLU A 38 -12.07 -21.46 -11.26
C GLU A 38 -10.74 -21.93 -11.87
N LYS A 39 -10.52 -21.63 -13.15
CA LYS A 39 -9.26 -21.92 -13.80
C LYS A 39 -8.07 -21.18 -13.16
N ALA A 40 -8.26 -19.90 -12.82
CA ALA A 40 -7.24 -19.10 -12.16
C ALA A 40 -6.93 -19.66 -10.76
N VAL A 41 -7.95 -20.08 -9.98
CA VAL A 41 -7.75 -20.71 -8.66
C VAL A 41 -6.97 -22.02 -8.78
N ARG A 42 -7.30 -22.87 -9.76
CA ARG A 42 -6.57 -24.13 -9.99
C ARG A 42 -5.10 -23.87 -10.36
N ASP A 43 -4.85 -22.85 -11.15
CA ASP A 43 -3.50 -22.43 -11.53
C ASP A 43 -2.74 -21.86 -10.34
N ALA A 44 -3.35 -20.97 -9.53
CA ALA A 44 -2.75 -20.40 -8.35
C ALA A 44 -2.35 -21.45 -7.30
N ARG A 45 -3.14 -22.51 -7.12
CA ARG A 45 -2.83 -23.63 -6.21
C ARG A 45 -1.58 -24.43 -6.61
N LYS A 46 -1.22 -24.43 -7.89
CA LYS A 46 -0.01 -25.09 -8.38
C LYS A 46 1.24 -24.26 -8.16
N ASN A 47 1.09 -22.94 -8.10
CA ASN A 47 2.16 -21.96 -8.04
C ASN A 47 2.25 -21.32 -6.65
N LEU A 48 2.16 -22.11 -5.57
CA LEU A 48 2.32 -21.63 -4.22
C LEU A 48 3.79 -21.51 -3.85
N GLU A 49 4.18 -20.34 -3.38
CA GLU A 49 5.54 -20.03 -2.94
C GLU A 49 5.52 -19.50 -1.51
N ARG A 50 6.61 -19.75 -0.75
CA ARG A 50 6.74 -19.30 0.63
C ARG A 50 7.79 -18.21 0.74
N PHE A 51 7.42 -17.11 1.41
CA PHE A 51 8.26 -15.93 1.56
C PHE A 51 8.61 -15.66 3.02
N PRO A 52 9.84 -15.19 3.30
CA PRO A 52 10.25 -14.84 4.64
C PRO A 52 9.61 -13.52 5.08
N LEU A 53 8.86 -13.55 6.17
CA LEU A 53 8.27 -12.38 6.82
C LEU A 53 9.00 -12.05 8.12
N ARG A 54 8.92 -10.79 8.54
CA ARG A 54 9.36 -10.32 9.85
C ARG A 54 8.18 -9.73 10.62
N GLY A 55 7.46 -10.59 11.35
CA GLY A 55 6.20 -10.21 11.98
C GLY A 55 5.19 -9.73 10.92
N ASP A 56 4.67 -8.53 11.08
CA ASP A 56 3.66 -7.93 10.20
C ASP A 56 4.23 -7.20 8.97
N THR A 57 5.55 -7.29 8.72
CA THR A 57 6.21 -6.57 7.63
C THR A 57 7.30 -7.41 6.97
N ILE A 58 7.94 -6.86 5.93
CA ILE A 58 9.07 -7.49 5.22
C ILE A 58 10.40 -7.21 5.95
N PRO A 59 11.40 -8.10 5.83
CA PRO A 59 12.69 -7.96 6.51
C PRO A 59 13.48 -6.71 6.12
N HIS A 60 13.51 -6.39 4.83
CA HIS A 60 14.25 -5.25 4.27
C HIS A 60 13.60 -4.70 3.01
N ALA A 61 14.02 -3.53 2.58
CA ALA A 61 13.57 -2.94 1.33
C ALA A 61 14.12 -3.71 0.12
N VAL A 62 13.29 -3.88 -0.91
CA VAL A 62 13.63 -4.66 -2.09
C VAL A 62 12.98 -4.07 -3.34
N TRP A 63 13.64 -4.28 -4.46
CA TRP A 63 13.10 -4.04 -5.78
C TRP A 63 12.72 -5.37 -6.43
N GLY A 64 11.50 -5.43 -6.96
CA GLY A 64 11.09 -6.50 -7.84
C GLY A 64 10.91 -5.99 -9.26
N ARG A 65 11.25 -6.79 -10.25
CA ARG A 65 11.18 -6.43 -11.66
C ARG A 65 10.63 -7.57 -12.51
N PHE A 66 9.69 -7.26 -13.36
CA PHE A 66 9.21 -8.19 -14.37
C PHE A 66 8.84 -7.44 -15.67
N GLY A 67 9.57 -7.72 -16.75
CA GLY A 67 9.42 -6.98 -18.00
C GLY A 67 9.63 -5.47 -17.79
N ALA A 68 8.67 -4.67 -18.20
CA ALA A 68 8.69 -3.21 -18.04
C ALA A 68 8.13 -2.73 -16.69
N SER A 69 7.60 -3.63 -15.84
CA SER A 69 7.09 -3.29 -14.51
C SER A 69 8.20 -3.40 -13.47
N ARG A 70 8.29 -2.41 -12.58
CA ARG A 70 9.17 -2.40 -11.41
C ARG A 70 8.37 -2.04 -10.19
N VAL A 71 8.60 -2.74 -9.09
CA VAL A 71 7.93 -2.48 -7.83
C VAL A 71 8.97 -2.30 -6.73
N TYR A 72 8.87 -1.22 -6.00
CA TYR A 72 9.66 -0.98 -4.80
C TYR A 72 8.82 -1.32 -3.58
N LEU A 73 9.33 -2.20 -2.74
CA LEU A 73 8.73 -2.62 -1.48
C LEU A 73 9.64 -2.19 -0.33
N ARG A 74 9.07 -1.52 0.66
CA ARG A 74 9.79 -1.04 1.85
C ARG A 74 9.05 -1.45 3.11
N PRO A 75 9.75 -1.94 4.14
CA PRO A 75 9.14 -2.22 5.43
C PRO A 75 8.60 -0.94 6.06
N ALA A 76 7.53 -1.07 6.83
CA ALA A 76 6.91 0.03 7.55
C ALA A 76 6.76 -0.28 9.03
N ALA A 77 6.71 0.77 9.85
CA ALA A 77 6.45 0.65 11.28
C ALA A 77 5.04 0.11 11.55
N PRO A 78 4.83 -0.57 12.68
CA PRO A 78 3.50 -0.99 13.11
C PRO A 78 2.52 0.18 13.12
N GLY A 79 1.28 -0.04 12.64
CA GLY A 79 0.26 1.01 12.55
C GLY A 79 0.28 1.83 11.26
N THR A 80 1.31 1.71 10.42
CA THR A 80 1.34 2.41 9.11
C THR A 80 0.32 1.85 8.13
N GLY A 81 0.00 0.55 8.22
CA GLY A 81 -0.87 -0.15 7.30
C GLY A 81 -0.25 -0.39 5.91
N LEU A 82 -1.07 -0.86 4.98
CA LEU A 82 -0.65 -1.13 3.61
C LEU A 82 -0.83 0.10 2.73
N LYS A 83 0.27 0.76 2.40
CA LYS A 83 0.32 1.86 1.41
C LYS A 83 0.78 1.30 0.06
N ALA A 84 -0.17 0.75 -0.70
CA ALA A 84 0.08 0.03 -1.94
C ALA A 84 -1.03 0.28 -2.97
N GLY A 85 -0.69 0.15 -4.24
CA GLY A 85 -1.70 0.07 -5.31
C GLY A 85 -2.52 -1.21 -5.21
N ALA A 86 -3.72 -1.26 -5.79
CA ALA A 86 -4.66 -2.38 -5.65
C ALA A 86 -4.02 -3.76 -5.89
N THR A 87 -3.31 -3.93 -6.98
CA THR A 87 -2.65 -5.20 -7.33
C THR A 87 -1.59 -5.63 -6.31
N VAL A 88 -0.75 -4.69 -5.85
CA VAL A 88 0.30 -4.98 -4.86
C VAL A 88 -0.34 -5.24 -3.50
N ARG A 89 -1.41 -4.51 -3.16
CA ARG A 89 -2.16 -4.69 -1.92
C ARG A 89 -2.76 -6.09 -1.83
N SER A 90 -3.43 -6.57 -2.88
CA SER A 90 -4.01 -7.91 -2.90
C SER A 90 -2.97 -9.00 -2.64
N VAL A 91 -1.76 -8.87 -3.20
CA VAL A 91 -0.66 -9.81 -2.93
C VAL A 91 -0.19 -9.69 -1.48
N ALA A 92 0.04 -8.46 -0.98
CA ALA A 92 0.52 -8.24 0.38
C ALA A 92 -0.46 -8.76 1.44
N GLU A 93 -1.76 -8.55 1.25
CA GLU A 93 -2.83 -9.06 2.12
C GLU A 93 -2.86 -10.59 2.10
N ALA A 94 -2.75 -11.21 0.92
CA ALA A 94 -2.74 -12.67 0.79
C ALA A 94 -1.50 -13.30 1.45
N VAL A 95 -0.34 -12.65 1.39
CA VAL A 95 0.90 -13.06 2.10
C VAL A 95 0.76 -12.92 3.62
N GLY A 96 -0.06 -11.98 4.10
CA GLY A 96 -0.22 -11.65 5.52
C GLY A 96 0.60 -10.45 5.98
N ILE A 97 1.08 -9.63 5.07
CA ILE A 97 1.79 -8.39 5.39
C ILE A 97 0.76 -7.32 5.77
N ARG A 98 0.90 -6.73 6.95
CA ARG A 98 0.02 -5.67 7.45
C ARG A 98 0.59 -4.27 7.31
N ASN A 99 1.93 -4.14 7.33
CA ASN A 99 2.61 -2.86 7.29
C ASN A 99 3.63 -2.83 6.15
N LEU A 100 3.33 -2.09 5.09
CA LEU A 100 4.15 -2.02 3.87
C LEU A 100 4.01 -0.67 3.18
N LEU A 101 5.13 -0.13 2.72
CA LEU A 101 5.16 0.97 1.77
C LEU A 101 5.57 0.43 0.40
N SER A 102 4.82 0.74 -0.63
CA SER A 102 5.15 0.31 -1.99
C SER A 102 4.93 1.39 -3.02
N LYS A 103 5.70 1.28 -4.11
CA LYS A 103 5.52 2.11 -5.30
C LYS A 103 5.77 1.28 -6.54
N ALA A 104 4.81 1.29 -7.46
CA ALA A 104 4.96 0.67 -8.77
C ALA A 104 5.42 1.71 -9.79
N TYR A 105 6.35 1.31 -10.65
CA TYR A 105 6.93 2.09 -11.72
C TYR A 105 6.83 1.34 -13.04
N GLY A 106 6.80 2.08 -14.15
CA GLY A 106 6.74 1.52 -15.49
C GLY A 106 5.34 1.02 -15.87
N SER A 107 5.24 -0.18 -16.39
CA SER A 107 3.98 -0.75 -16.86
C SER A 107 3.00 -1.00 -15.71
N ARG A 108 1.73 -0.65 -15.94
CA ARG A 108 0.63 -0.86 -14.98
C ARG A 108 -0.17 -2.15 -15.25
N ASN A 109 0.31 -3.02 -16.14
CA ASN A 109 -0.36 -4.29 -16.41
C ASN A 109 -0.42 -5.14 -15.13
N PRO A 110 -1.63 -5.55 -14.65
CA PRO A 110 -1.79 -6.29 -13.40
C PRO A 110 -0.94 -7.57 -13.32
N MET A 111 -0.88 -8.36 -14.39
CA MET A 111 -0.07 -9.57 -14.45
C MET A 111 1.42 -9.31 -14.26
N ASN A 112 1.94 -8.29 -14.96
CA ASN A 112 3.35 -7.94 -14.82
C ASN A 112 3.66 -7.38 -13.44
N LEU A 113 2.74 -6.60 -12.86
CA LEU A 113 2.89 -6.09 -11.50
C LEU A 113 2.90 -7.21 -10.46
N VAL A 114 1.98 -8.19 -10.56
CA VAL A 114 1.97 -9.35 -9.66
C VAL A 114 3.30 -10.10 -9.75
N LYS A 115 3.75 -10.45 -10.95
CA LYS A 115 5.04 -11.13 -11.15
C LYS A 115 6.23 -10.32 -10.65
N ALA A 116 6.21 -8.98 -10.80
CA ALA A 116 7.25 -8.12 -10.24
C ALA A 116 7.23 -8.12 -8.71
N VAL A 117 6.04 -8.19 -8.07
CA VAL A 117 5.95 -8.33 -6.61
C VAL A 117 6.52 -9.67 -6.15
N PHE A 118 6.19 -10.77 -6.84
CA PHE A 118 6.73 -12.09 -6.54
C PHE A 118 8.25 -12.12 -6.68
N ASP A 119 8.81 -11.54 -7.74
CA ASP A 119 10.26 -11.40 -7.89
C ASP A 119 10.88 -10.62 -6.71
N GLY A 120 10.24 -9.52 -6.29
CA GLY A 120 10.68 -8.77 -5.11
C GLY A 120 10.62 -9.58 -3.82
N LEU A 121 9.55 -10.35 -3.61
CA LEU A 121 9.40 -11.21 -2.43
C LEU A 121 10.40 -12.37 -2.43
N ASN A 122 10.73 -12.95 -3.59
CA ASN A 122 11.76 -14.00 -3.76
C ASN A 122 13.17 -13.48 -3.43
N ASN A 123 13.43 -12.21 -3.69
CA ASN A 123 14.69 -11.55 -3.35
C ASN A 123 14.83 -11.19 -1.86
N LEU A 124 13.79 -11.42 -1.05
CA LEU A 124 13.86 -11.21 0.39
C LEU A 124 14.74 -12.28 1.04
N ARG A 125 15.58 -11.82 1.96
CA ARG A 125 16.45 -12.69 2.75
C ARG A 125 16.10 -12.56 4.23
N SER A 126 16.01 -13.70 4.90
CA SER A 126 15.87 -13.69 6.35
C SER A 126 17.17 -13.22 7.02
N LYS A 127 17.05 -12.74 8.26
CA LYS A 127 18.22 -12.34 9.05
C LYS A 127 19.23 -13.49 9.16
N GLN A 128 18.76 -14.70 9.41
CA GLN A 128 19.60 -15.89 9.53
C GLN A 128 20.41 -16.14 8.26
N GLN A 129 19.75 -16.16 7.09
CA GLN A 129 20.42 -16.30 5.78
C GLN A 129 21.49 -15.23 5.54
N ILE A 130 21.24 -13.97 5.96
CA ILE A 130 22.22 -12.89 5.79
C ILE A 130 23.45 -13.13 6.68
N PHE A 131 23.27 -13.61 7.91
CA PHE A 131 24.36 -13.90 8.82
C PHE A 131 25.18 -15.09 8.33
N GLU A 132 24.52 -16.17 7.90
CA GLU A 132 25.17 -17.34 7.29
C GLU A 132 26.02 -16.96 6.08
N LEU A 133 25.46 -16.16 5.16
CA LEU A 133 26.18 -15.69 3.97
C LEU A 133 27.41 -14.81 4.30
N ARG A 134 27.40 -14.15 5.48
CA ARG A 134 28.52 -13.35 5.95
C ARG A 134 29.50 -14.12 6.84
N GLY A 135 29.24 -15.41 7.09
CA GLY A 135 30.06 -16.22 8.01
C GLY A 135 30.03 -15.72 9.45
N LEU A 136 29.00 -14.97 9.85
CA LEU A 136 28.86 -14.43 11.18
C LEU A 136 27.94 -15.33 12.03
N PRO A 137 28.23 -15.53 13.32
CA PRO A 137 27.35 -16.29 14.20
C PRO A 137 26.00 -15.60 14.33
N VAL A 138 24.92 -16.36 14.24
CA VAL A 138 23.56 -15.86 14.48
C VAL A 138 23.38 -15.64 15.97
N LEU A 139 23.66 -14.44 16.46
CA LEU A 139 23.39 -14.07 17.85
C LEU A 139 21.89 -14.08 18.12
N ALA A 140 21.47 -14.80 19.16
CA ALA A 140 20.10 -14.73 19.67
C ALA A 140 19.77 -13.27 20.03
N ASP A 141 18.48 -12.86 19.93
CA ASP A 141 18.09 -11.48 20.23
C ASP A 141 18.40 -11.05 21.67
N ARG A 142 18.61 -12.03 22.57
CA ARG A 142 19.04 -11.83 23.98
C ARG A 142 20.50 -11.39 24.12
N ASP A 143 21.35 -11.82 23.19
CA ASP A 143 22.80 -11.59 23.24
C ASP A 143 23.24 -10.37 22.43
N ARG A 144 22.29 -9.61 21.93
CA ARG A 144 22.61 -8.34 21.24
C ARG A 144 23.00 -7.30 22.27
N PRO A 145 24.16 -6.64 22.09
CA PRO A 145 24.45 -5.45 22.88
C PRO A 145 23.26 -4.48 22.66
N LYS A 146 22.62 -4.08 23.75
CA LYS A 146 21.63 -3.01 23.72
C LYS A 146 22.41 -1.79 23.27
N LEU A 147 22.15 -1.34 22.03
CA LEU A 147 22.62 -0.03 21.59
C LEU A 147 22.01 0.97 22.57
N ASP A 148 22.88 1.72 23.25
CA ASP A 148 22.44 2.84 24.07
C ASP A 148 21.49 3.69 23.22
N PRO A 149 20.37 4.15 23.80
CA PRO A 149 19.46 5.02 23.06
C PRO A 149 20.32 6.17 22.51
N ILE A 150 20.24 6.38 21.19
CA ILE A 150 20.90 7.50 20.54
C ILE A 150 20.52 8.72 21.38
N VAL A 151 21.51 9.23 22.13
CA VAL A 151 21.34 10.46 22.88
C VAL A 151 20.93 11.48 21.82
N GLU A 152 19.66 11.84 21.81
CA GLU A 152 19.18 12.94 20.99
C GLU A 152 20.03 14.14 21.43
N VAL A 153 21.03 14.48 20.62
CA VAL A 153 21.76 15.71 20.77
C VAL A 153 20.70 16.80 20.67
N ARG A 154 20.25 17.22 21.84
CA ARG A 154 19.31 18.31 22.01
C ARG A 154 19.92 19.48 21.24
N ARG A 155 19.45 19.71 20.03
CA ARG A 155 19.82 20.92 19.28
C ARG A 155 19.41 22.08 20.15
N GLU A 156 20.38 22.64 20.84
CA GLU A 156 20.21 23.89 21.56
C GLU A 156 19.59 24.86 20.56
N LYS A 157 18.38 25.28 20.87
CA LYS A 157 17.72 26.33 20.11
C LYS A 157 18.65 27.52 20.20
N ARG A 158 19.39 27.82 19.10
CA ARG A 158 20.09 29.10 18.96
C ARG A 158 19.05 30.16 19.28
N GLY A 159 19.29 30.87 20.39
CA GLY A 159 18.44 31.97 20.80
C GLY A 159 18.35 33.00 19.65
N PRO A 160 17.31 33.80 19.63
CA PRO A 160 17.15 34.82 18.60
C PRO A 160 18.34 35.74 18.61
N ASP A 161 19.05 35.79 17.47
CA ASP A 161 20.18 36.66 17.21
C ASP A 161 19.76 38.11 17.47
N LYS A 162 20.23 38.66 18.58
CA LYS A 162 20.06 40.09 18.88
C LYS A 162 20.91 40.84 17.86
N ARG A 163 20.33 41.18 16.74
CA ARG A 163 20.89 42.18 15.84
C ARG A 163 20.80 43.53 16.54
N ASP A 164 21.93 43.93 17.07
CA ASP A 164 22.15 45.26 17.57
C ASP A 164 21.73 46.32 16.53
N GLY A 165 20.74 47.10 16.93
CA GLY A 165 20.32 48.25 16.17
C GLY A 165 21.43 49.30 16.11
N ARG A 166 22.01 49.50 14.93
CA ARG A 166 22.71 50.74 14.61
C ARG A 166 21.79 51.57 13.74
N GLY A 167 21.39 52.67 14.33
CA GLY A 167 20.61 53.71 13.73
C GLY A 167 21.31 54.39 12.54
N GLY A 168 20.50 54.88 11.68
CA GLY A 168 20.88 55.72 10.55
C GLY A 168 19.64 56.39 10.00
N GLY A 169 19.40 57.62 10.42
CA GLY A 169 18.30 58.43 9.97
C GLY A 169 18.36 58.78 8.50
N GLY A 170 17.21 58.97 7.91
CA GLY A 170 17.05 59.38 6.49
C GLY A 170 15.59 59.79 6.26
N GLN A 171 15.31 60.98 6.61
CA GLN A 171 14.08 61.75 6.30
C GLN A 171 14.02 62.07 4.81
N ARG A 172 12.86 61.89 4.16
CA ARG A 172 12.31 62.54 2.97
C ARG A 172 11.26 61.59 2.41
N GLY A 173 9.94 61.88 2.33
CA GLY A 173 9.29 63.07 1.84
C GLY A 173 8.51 62.69 0.60
N GLY A 174 7.18 62.92 0.57
CA GLY A 174 6.35 62.90 -0.62
C GLY A 174 5.53 61.58 -0.79
N GLY A 175 4.23 61.50 -0.61
CA GLY A 175 3.21 62.32 -1.24
C GLY A 175 2.59 61.45 -2.36
N GLY A 176 1.34 61.01 -2.24
CA GLY A 176 0.66 60.32 -3.32
C GLY A 176 -0.65 59.63 -2.90
N GLN A 177 -1.64 60.42 -2.81
CA GLN A 177 -3.04 60.12 -2.64
C GLN A 177 -3.65 59.39 -3.86
N ARG A 178 -4.70 58.63 -3.63
CA ARG A 178 -5.82 58.19 -4.53
C ARG A 178 -5.83 56.66 -4.62
N GLY A 179 -6.92 56.03 -4.33
CA GLY A 179 -8.35 56.13 -4.46
C GLY A 179 -8.87 54.76 -4.68
N GLY A 180 -9.75 54.25 -3.90
CA GLY A 180 -11.15 54.21 -4.20
C GLY A 180 -11.56 52.86 -4.85
N GLY A 181 -12.51 52.22 -4.25
CA GLY A 181 -13.39 51.25 -4.88
C GLY A 181 -13.57 49.98 -4.02
N ARG A 182 -14.54 49.95 -3.13
CA ARG A 182 -15.89 49.39 -3.29
C ARG A 182 -15.82 48.01 -3.98
N GLY A 183 -16.18 46.92 -3.37
CA GLY A 183 -17.37 46.55 -2.63
C GLY A 183 -17.78 45.19 -3.08
N LYS A 184 -18.15 44.33 -2.30
CA LYS A 184 -19.43 43.62 -2.21
C LYS A 184 -19.29 42.31 -1.45
N LYS A 185 -19.92 42.30 -0.35
CA LYS A 185 -20.55 41.19 0.36
C LYS A 185 -21.31 40.29 -0.61
N ALA A 186 -21.17 38.98 -0.46
CA ALA A 186 -22.23 38.05 -0.78
C ALA A 186 -22.22 36.94 0.27
N GLU A 187 -23.34 36.94 0.96
CA GLU A 187 -23.84 35.99 1.92
C GLU A 187 -24.00 34.59 1.34
N GLY A 188 -23.72 33.60 2.13
CA GLY A 188 -24.49 32.49 2.59
C GLY A 188 -25.29 31.66 1.59
N LYS A 189 -25.00 30.38 1.62
CA LYS A 189 -26.04 29.36 1.58
C LYS A 189 -25.44 28.05 2.14
N GLU A 190 -25.86 27.70 3.33
CA GLU A 190 -25.96 26.33 3.83
C GLU A 190 -26.77 25.50 2.83
N ALA A 191 -26.26 24.31 2.50
CA ALA A 191 -27.05 23.28 1.86
C ALA A 191 -26.86 21.99 2.66
N ALA A 192 -27.96 21.56 3.22
CA ALA A 192 -28.22 20.41 4.03
C ALA A 192 -27.83 19.08 3.30
N ALA A 193 -27.33 18.13 4.08
CA ALA A 193 -27.16 16.74 3.72
C ALA A 193 -28.54 16.03 3.62
N PRO A 194 -28.74 15.10 2.68
CA PRO A 194 -29.86 14.20 2.75
C PRO A 194 -29.50 12.94 3.56
N GLU A 195 -30.28 12.72 4.60
CA GLU A 195 -30.42 11.46 5.33
C GLU A 195 -30.93 10.38 4.37
N THR A 196 -30.23 9.27 4.27
CA THR A 196 -30.75 8.06 3.63
C THR A 196 -31.12 7.04 4.69
N GLU A 197 -32.43 6.80 4.77
CA GLU A 197 -33.10 5.79 5.57
C GLU A 197 -32.62 4.36 5.25
N ALA A 198 -32.45 3.58 6.32
CA ALA A 198 -32.25 2.13 6.27
C ALA A 198 -33.58 1.42 5.99
N PRO A 199 -33.63 0.38 5.16
CA PRO A 199 -34.82 -0.48 5.08
C PRO A 199 -34.84 -1.49 6.22
N LYS A 200 -35.96 -1.52 6.89
CA LYS A 200 -36.38 -2.48 7.92
C LYS A 200 -36.49 -3.89 7.37
N ALA A 201 -36.02 -4.83 8.15
CA ALA A 201 -36.30 -6.26 8.01
C ALA A 201 -37.74 -6.57 8.45
N GLU A 202 -38.46 -7.27 7.62
CA GLU A 202 -39.66 -8.08 7.90
C GLU A 202 -39.52 -9.29 6.96
N GLY A 203 -39.74 -10.52 7.30
CA GLY A 203 -40.41 -11.18 8.35
C GLY A 203 -40.22 -12.69 8.15
N GLU A 204 -40.41 -13.38 9.20
CA GLU A 204 -40.44 -14.82 9.36
C GLU A 204 -41.35 -15.53 8.35
N SER A 205 -40.92 -16.72 7.90
CA SER A 205 -41.82 -17.87 7.84
C SER A 205 -41.02 -19.18 7.71
N LYS A 206 -41.10 -19.98 8.75
CA LYS A 206 -40.89 -21.43 8.71
C LYS A 206 -42.04 -22.07 7.90
N PRO A 207 -41.82 -23.21 7.30
CA PRO A 207 -42.75 -24.29 7.45
C PRO A 207 -42.15 -25.59 7.98
N GLU A 208 -42.99 -26.19 8.74
CA GLU A 208 -43.02 -27.47 9.39
C GLU A 208 -42.69 -28.69 8.51
N SER A 209 -42.18 -29.68 9.23
CA SER A 209 -42.21 -31.12 9.05
C SER A 209 -43.36 -31.69 8.19
N ASP A 210 -43.02 -32.77 7.45
CA ASP A 210 -43.68 -34.07 7.56
C ASP A 210 -42.95 -35.13 6.70
N ALA A 211 -42.51 -36.11 7.37
CA ALA A 211 -42.64 -37.54 7.38
C ALA A 211 -43.20 -38.24 6.09
N LYS A 212 -42.38 -39.03 5.45
CA LYS A 212 -42.56 -40.46 5.22
C LYS A 212 -41.31 -41.07 4.58
#